data_72b3a9b2a5fc17fa806416e3f4e0bcd3
#
_entry.id   72b3a9b2a5fc17fa806416e3f4e0bcd3
#
_cell.length_a   1.000
_cell.length_b   1.000
_cell.length_c   1.000
_cell.angle_alpha   90.00
_cell.angle_beta   90.00
_cell.angle_gamma   90.00
#
_symmetry.space_group_name_H-M   'P 1'
#
loop_
_entity.id
_entity.type
_entity.pdbx_description
1 polymer ?
#
loop_
_entity_poly.entity_id
_entity_poly.type
_entity_poly.pdbx_seq_one_letter_code
_entity_poly.pdbx_strand_id
1 'polypeptide(L)'
;MHEQLMIRDRLPPILVMLTLTGVAMAIAIHALVMPTLMMHPMIRHGTGYASTVYSLNWAGYAVPAQEGTVTSVAGSFIVPSVTCTKQTTYVALWAGLDGYNDSTVEQAGVAVECSGGKPIYWAWYEFYPSPSVEIKGFTVKPGDVIYVNVTYIGNGEFQVIIKDMTENEAYTVTGSVSNALLSSAECILERPTVNGQLTALANFGTVYFGQDYPDVMGTCYATISGKVAAFGSFPSTVEIIMTANNGKILAQPSSLTSDGSSFTVTYISSGK
;
A
#
# COMPACT_ATOMS: atom_id res chain seq x y z
N MET A 1 -61.95 -32.13 -54.70
CA MET A 1 -63.36 -32.51 -54.44
C MET A 1 -63.64 -32.34 -52.96
N HIS A 2 -64.53 -31.42 -52.73
CA HIS A 2 -65.37 -31.17 -51.56
C HIS A 2 -64.62 -30.76 -50.25
N GLU A 3 -64.72 -29.45 -49.94
CA GLU A 3 -65.89 -28.76 -49.35
C GLU A 3 -66.23 -29.31 -47.96
N GLN A 4 -66.37 -28.58 -47.02
CA GLN A 4 -67.13 -27.43 -46.49
C GLN A 4 -67.02 -27.53 -44.96
N LEU A 5 -67.23 -26.69 -44.13
CA LEU A 5 -67.75 -25.31 -43.95
C LEU A 5 -67.98 -25.13 -42.46
N MET A 6 -67.54 -24.03 -41.97
CA MET A 6 -68.16 -23.18 -40.89
C MET A 6 -68.67 -23.89 -39.59
N ILE A 7 -68.35 -23.31 -38.47
CA ILE A 7 -69.20 -22.30 -37.78
C ILE A 7 -68.42 -21.63 -36.63
N ARG A 8 -68.65 -20.35 -36.57
CA ARG A 8 -68.30 -19.41 -35.51
C ARG A 8 -68.86 -19.82 -34.16
N ASP A 9 -68.10 -19.62 -33.08
CA ASP A 9 -68.66 -19.03 -31.90
C ASP A 9 -67.62 -18.13 -31.20
N ARG A 10 -68.02 -16.87 -31.06
CA ARG A 10 -67.27 -15.84 -30.38
C ARG A 10 -67.55 -15.91 -28.88
N LEU A 11 -66.53 -16.10 -28.07
CA LEU A 11 -66.55 -15.70 -26.65
C LEU A 11 -65.58 -14.57 -26.43
N PRO A 12 -65.91 -13.60 -25.58
CA PRO A 12 -65.10 -12.37 -25.41
C PRO A 12 -63.84 -12.69 -24.62
N PRO A 13 -62.74 -11.93 -24.82
CA PRO A 13 -61.51 -12.13 -24.05
C PRO A 13 -61.72 -11.64 -22.60
N ILE A 14 -61.66 -12.55 -21.67
CA ILE A 14 -61.49 -12.20 -20.25
C ILE A 14 -60.10 -11.60 -20.10
N LEU A 15 -60.08 -10.31 -19.87
CA LEU A 15 -58.90 -9.57 -19.54
C LEU A 15 -58.47 -9.92 -18.12
N VAL A 16 -57.61 -10.94 -17.99
CA VAL A 16 -56.94 -11.23 -16.74
C VAL A 16 -55.83 -10.18 -16.53
N MET A 17 -56.16 -9.15 -15.75
CA MET A 17 -55.20 -8.18 -15.29
C MET A 17 -54.31 -8.86 -14.24
N LEU A 18 -53.17 -9.45 -14.65
CA LEU A 18 -52.10 -9.84 -13.76
C LEU A 18 -51.38 -8.58 -13.29
N THR A 19 -51.72 -8.11 -12.11
CA THR A 19 -50.90 -7.13 -11.40
C THR A 19 -49.62 -7.82 -10.95
N LEU A 20 -48.55 -7.72 -11.77
CA LEU A 20 -47.22 -7.98 -11.34
C LEU A 20 -46.83 -6.88 -10.34
N THR A 21 -47.02 -7.16 -9.06
CA THR A 21 -46.31 -6.42 -8.01
C THR A 21 -44.84 -6.86 -8.07
N GLY A 22 -44.10 -6.23 -8.96
CA GLY A 22 -42.64 -6.34 -8.99
C GLY A 22 -42.07 -5.71 -7.74
N VAL A 23 -41.78 -6.52 -6.74
CA VAL A 23 -40.87 -6.13 -5.68
C VAL A 23 -39.50 -6.00 -6.33
N ALA A 24 -39.16 -4.80 -6.77
CA ALA A 24 -37.81 -4.46 -7.15
C ALA A 24 -36.95 -4.53 -5.88
N MET A 25 -36.34 -5.67 -5.67
CA MET A 25 -35.26 -5.82 -4.70
C MET A 25 -34.12 -4.96 -5.22
N ALA A 26 -34.05 -3.71 -4.77
CA ALA A 26 -32.89 -2.87 -4.98
C ALA A 26 -31.73 -3.52 -4.22
N ILE A 27 -30.95 -4.32 -4.94
CA ILE A 27 -29.62 -4.73 -4.47
C ILE A 27 -28.83 -3.42 -4.44
N ALA A 28 -28.75 -2.80 -3.27
CA ALA A 28 -27.82 -1.73 -3.04
C ALA A 28 -26.41 -2.34 -3.17
N ILE A 29 -25.84 -2.26 -4.36
CA ILE A 29 -24.42 -2.47 -4.57
C ILE A 29 -23.76 -1.32 -3.83
N HIS A 30 -23.43 -1.55 -2.56
CA HIS A 30 -22.46 -0.73 -1.86
C HIS A 30 -21.15 -0.99 -2.59
N ALA A 31 -20.86 -0.20 -3.61
CA ALA A 31 -19.48 -0.04 -4.05
C ALA A 31 -18.75 0.42 -2.78
N LEU A 32 -17.92 -0.45 -2.20
CA LEU A 32 -16.94 -0.04 -1.21
C LEU A 32 -16.06 0.98 -1.94
N VAL A 33 -16.38 2.25 -1.76
CA VAL A 33 -15.49 3.34 -2.13
C VAL A 33 -14.35 3.21 -1.13
N MET A 34 -13.24 2.60 -1.56
CA MET A 34 -12.02 2.57 -0.75
C MET A 34 -11.66 4.02 -0.41
N PRO A 35 -11.35 4.31 0.87
CA PRO A 35 -10.94 5.64 1.24
C PRO A 35 -9.68 6.01 0.45
N THR A 36 -9.62 7.21 -0.08
CA THR A 36 -8.41 7.72 -0.73
C THR A 36 -7.31 7.80 0.32
N LEU A 37 -6.37 6.87 0.27
CA LEU A 37 -5.17 6.90 1.09
C LEU A 37 -4.18 7.87 0.46
N MET A 38 -3.64 8.78 1.26
CA MET A 38 -2.54 9.65 0.88
C MET A 38 -1.30 9.21 1.66
N MET A 39 -0.25 8.88 0.94
CA MET A 39 0.98 8.27 1.45
C MET A 39 2.19 9.15 1.15
N HIS A 40 2.30 10.28 1.85
CA HIS A 40 3.48 11.14 1.75
C HIS A 40 4.02 11.52 3.13
N PRO A 41 5.32 11.75 3.28
CA PRO A 41 5.95 11.93 4.58
C PRO A 41 5.53 13.22 5.28
N MET A 42 5.35 13.12 6.59
CA MET A 42 5.27 14.26 7.49
C MET A 42 6.50 14.26 8.40
N ILE A 43 7.67 14.57 7.81
CA ILE A 43 8.96 14.48 8.47
C ILE A 43 9.24 15.71 9.33
N ARG A 44 9.76 15.48 10.54
CA ARG A 44 10.33 16.52 11.41
C ARG A 44 11.79 16.16 11.67
N HIS A 45 12.70 17.06 11.30
CA HIS A 45 14.12 16.88 11.58
C HIS A 45 14.37 17.01 13.09
N GLY A 46 14.96 15.97 13.69
CA GLY A 46 15.44 16.02 15.07
C GLY A 46 16.83 16.65 15.16
N THR A 47 17.13 17.30 16.28
CA THR A 47 18.46 17.84 16.58
C THR A 47 19.37 16.74 17.16
N GLY A 48 19.70 15.72 16.40
CA GLY A 48 20.55 14.61 16.83
C GLY A 48 21.42 14.08 15.70
N TYR A 49 22.52 13.46 16.02
CA TYR A 49 23.53 12.97 15.07
C TYR A 49 22.90 12.22 13.87
N ALA A 50 23.22 12.70 12.75
CA ALA A 50 23.27 12.29 11.34
C ALA A 50 22.42 11.14 10.77
N SER A 51 21.70 10.31 11.53
CA SER A 51 21.02 9.14 10.96
C SER A 51 19.60 8.84 11.44
N THR A 52 19.05 9.62 12.37
CA THR A 52 17.67 9.39 12.87
C THR A 52 16.80 10.63 12.72
N VAL A 53 15.61 10.46 12.13
CA VAL A 53 14.59 11.50 12.02
C VAL A 53 13.26 11.02 12.60
N TYR A 54 12.36 11.96 12.86
CA TYR A 54 11.02 11.66 13.35
C TYR A 54 9.97 12.03 12.30
N SER A 55 9.03 11.14 12.08
CA SER A 55 7.91 11.35 11.17
C SER A 55 6.58 11.16 11.89
N LEU A 56 5.54 11.87 11.44
CA LEU A 56 4.20 11.67 11.97
C LEU A 56 3.52 10.42 11.41
N ASN A 57 4.00 9.90 10.29
CA ASN A 57 3.34 8.82 9.57
C ASN A 57 4.26 7.69 9.10
N TRP A 58 5.59 7.88 9.02
CA TRP A 58 6.53 6.87 8.54
C TRP A 58 7.39 6.28 9.66
N ALA A 59 7.67 4.97 9.57
CA ALA A 59 8.68 4.25 10.33
C ALA A 59 9.42 3.28 9.40
N GLY A 60 10.74 3.26 9.47
CA GLY A 60 11.58 2.42 8.61
C GLY A 60 12.86 3.12 8.21
N TYR A 61 13.27 2.95 6.97
CA TYR A 61 14.52 3.51 6.45
C TYR A 61 14.34 4.17 5.09
N ALA A 62 15.07 5.28 4.89
CA ALA A 62 15.22 5.96 3.62
C ALA A 62 16.71 6.14 3.29
N VAL A 63 17.02 6.22 2.01
CA VAL A 63 18.35 6.57 1.48
C VAL A 63 18.21 7.81 0.60
N PRO A 64 18.29 9.01 1.18
CA PRO A 64 18.35 10.24 0.38
C PRO A 64 19.66 10.32 -0.39
N ALA A 65 19.60 10.83 -1.61
CA ALA A 65 20.73 10.99 -2.51
C ALA A 65 20.60 12.25 -3.37
N GLN A 66 21.58 12.51 -4.23
CA GLN A 66 21.50 13.60 -5.18
C GLN A 66 20.37 13.37 -6.18
N GLU A 67 19.65 14.43 -6.53
CA GLU A 67 18.61 14.39 -7.57
C GLU A 67 19.11 13.75 -8.87
N GLY A 68 18.26 12.96 -9.50
CA GLY A 68 18.55 12.25 -10.75
C GLY A 68 19.40 10.99 -10.59
N THR A 69 19.76 10.59 -9.35
CA THR A 69 20.69 9.46 -9.16
C THR A 69 20.04 8.18 -8.67
N VAL A 70 18.85 8.23 -8.08
CA VAL A 70 18.15 7.06 -7.55
C VAL A 70 17.24 6.49 -8.62
N THR A 71 17.55 5.28 -9.08
CA THR A 71 16.86 4.70 -10.25
C THR A 71 16.07 3.43 -9.96
N SER A 72 16.29 2.78 -8.83
CA SER A 72 15.42 1.69 -8.38
C SER A 72 15.50 1.45 -6.90
N VAL A 73 14.44 0.85 -6.37
CA VAL A 73 14.37 0.28 -5.03
C VAL A 73 13.77 -1.12 -5.10
N ALA A 74 14.26 -2.01 -4.26
CA ALA A 74 13.64 -3.30 -4.01
C ALA A 74 13.48 -3.47 -2.50
N GLY A 75 12.29 -3.87 -2.07
CA GLY A 75 11.98 -4.16 -0.68
C GLY A 75 11.11 -5.40 -0.56
N SER A 76 11.26 -6.14 0.52
CA SER A 76 10.38 -7.25 0.84
C SER A 76 10.00 -7.22 2.31
N PHE A 77 8.82 -7.74 2.63
CA PHE A 77 8.30 -7.75 3.99
C PHE A 77 7.31 -8.91 4.18
N ILE A 78 7.11 -9.29 5.43
CA ILE A 78 6.11 -10.26 5.82
C ILE A 78 4.85 -9.52 6.26
N VAL A 79 3.71 -9.84 5.66
CA VAL A 79 2.42 -9.23 6.00
C VAL A 79 2.04 -9.57 7.44
N PRO A 80 1.85 -8.58 8.33
CA PRO A 80 1.56 -8.84 9.73
C PRO A 80 0.13 -9.31 9.97
N SER A 81 -0.06 -10.10 11.00
CA SER A 81 -1.36 -10.23 11.66
C SER A 81 -1.65 -8.95 12.44
N VAL A 82 -2.78 -8.30 12.15
CA VAL A 82 -3.16 -7.05 12.80
C VAL A 82 -4.23 -7.30 13.87
N THR A 83 -4.00 -6.80 15.08
CA THR A 83 -4.99 -6.85 16.17
C THR A 83 -5.94 -5.68 16.06
N CYS A 84 -7.18 -5.97 15.68
CA CYS A 84 -8.23 -4.98 15.51
C CYS A 84 -9.11 -4.83 16.76
N THR A 85 -9.47 -3.58 17.05
CA THR A 85 -10.50 -3.21 18.01
C THR A 85 -11.72 -2.64 17.26
N LYS A 86 -12.71 -2.11 17.97
CA LYS A 86 -13.84 -1.40 17.32
C LYS A 86 -13.43 -0.09 16.67
N GLN A 87 -12.26 0.44 17.03
CA GLN A 87 -11.73 1.66 16.44
C GLN A 87 -11.20 1.37 15.04
N THR A 88 -11.51 2.23 14.07
CA THR A 88 -10.91 2.18 12.74
C THR A 88 -9.46 2.64 12.81
N THR A 89 -8.54 1.79 12.37
CA THR A 89 -7.10 2.04 12.36
C THR A 89 -6.50 1.49 11.07
N TYR A 90 -5.34 2.02 10.66
CA TYR A 90 -4.70 1.66 9.40
C TYR A 90 -3.21 1.40 9.60
N VAL A 91 -2.64 0.59 8.72
CA VAL A 91 -1.21 0.45 8.52
C VAL A 91 -0.95 0.08 7.06
N ALA A 92 0.11 0.64 6.48
CA ALA A 92 0.60 0.26 5.16
C ALA A 92 2.09 -0.11 5.25
N LEU A 93 2.52 -1.04 4.41
CA LEU A 93 3.90 -1.48 4.25
C LEU A 93 4.24 -1.36 2.78
N TRP A 94 5.37 -0.72 2.46
CA TRP A 94 5.71 -0.45 1.07
C TRP A 94 7.21 -0.23 0.84
N ALA A 95 7.62 -0.30 -0.42
CA ALA A 95 8.88 0.22 -0.91
C ALA A 95 8.61 1.19 -2.06
N GLY A 96 9.41 2.24 -2.15
CA GLY A 96 9.18 3.31 -3.12
C GLY A 96 10.42 4.16 -3.41
N LEU A 97 10.28 4.97 -4.44
CA LEU A 97 11.22 6.03 -4.82
C LEU A 97 10.60 7.38 -4.50
N ASP A 98 11.44 8.33 -4.14
CA ASP A 98 11.08 9.72 -3.85
C ASP A 98 10.16 9.89 -2.61
N GLY A 99 9.83 11.12 -2.25
CA GLY A 99 8.95 11.45 -1.12
C GLY A 99 9.68 11.82 0.16
N TYR A 100 10.95 11.46 0.36
CA TYR A 100 11.65 11.83 1.58
C TYR A 100 11.92 13.34 1.67
N ASN A 101 12.32 13.97 0.57
CA ASN A 101 12.64 15.40 0.49
C ASN A 101 11.90 16.14 -0.63
N ASP A 102 10.93 15.51 -1.27
CA ASP A 102 10.18 16.05 -2.38
C ASP A 102 8.67 15.78 -2.27
N SER A 103 7.92 16.01 -3.34
CA SER A 103 6.46 15.95 -3.36
C SER A 103 5.90 14.87 -4.29
N THR A 104 6.73 13.94 -4.72
CA THR A 104 6.31 12.77 -5.51
C THR A 104 6.66 11.49 -4.76
N VAL A 105 5.97 10.40 -5.03
CA VAL A 105 6.34 9.05 -4.55
C VAL A 105 5.85 8.02 -5.54
N GLU A 106 6.73 7.18 -6.00
CA GLU A 106 6.40 6.02 -6.84
C GLU A 106 6.59 4.76 -6.00
N GLN A 107 5.49 4.09 -5.64
CA GLN A 107 5.50 3.08 -4.60
C GLN A 107 4.47 1.99 -4.80
N ALA A 108 4.68 0.86 -4.13
CA ALA A 108 3.68 -0.19 -3.99
C ALA A 108 3.83 -0.95 -2.68
N GLY A 109 2.76 -1.59 -2.28
CA GLY A 109 2.77 -2.34 -1.04
C GLY A 109 1.44 -2.96 -0.67
N VAL A 110 1.30 -3.21 0.63
CA VAL A 110 0.10 -3.76 1.25
C VAL A 110 -0.43 -2.78 2.27
N ALA A 111 -1.73 -2.61 2.30
CA ALA A 111 -2.41 -1.85 3.34
C ALA A 111 -3.39 -2.72 4.11
N VAL A 112 -3.61 -2.35 5.36
CA VAL A 112 -4.56 -3.02 6.25
C VAL A 112 -5.42 -1.97 6.93
N GLU A 113 -6.74 -2.14 6.82
CA GLU A 113 -7.73 -1.41 7.59
C GLU A 113 -8.32 -2.31 8.66
N CYS A 114 -8.32 -1.87 9.90
CA CYS A 114 -9.18 -2.41 10.94
C CYS A 114 -10.52 -1.69 10.91
N SER A 115 -11.59 -2.38 10.56
CA SER A 115 -12.93 -1.84 10.53
C SER A 115 -13.91 -2.76 11.27
N GLY A 116 -14.66 -2.24 12.24
CA GLY A 116 -15.60 -3.03 13.02
C GLY A 116 -14.97 -4.21 13.77
N GLY A 117 -13.70 -4.14 14.14
CA GLY A 117 -12.97 -5.20 14.83
C GLY A 117 -12.40 -6.28 13.90
N LYS A 118 -12.43 -6.08 12.59
CA LYS A 118 -11.93 -7.03 11.60
C LYS A 118 -10.87 -6.37 10.72
N PRO A 119 -9.76 -7.06 10.38
CA PRO A 119 -8.79 -6.58 9.43
C PRO A 119 -9.25 -6.85 7.99
N ILE A 120 -8.99 -5.88 7.11
CA ILE A 120 -9.16 -5.97 5.67
C ILE A 120 -7.80 -5.68 5.06
N TYR A 121 -7.30 -6.58 4.22
CA TYR A 121 -5.99 -6.50 3.57
C TYR A 121 -6.16 -6.28 2.09
N TRP A 122 -5.30 -5.46 1.47
CA TRP A 122 -5.22 -5.31 0.03
C TRP A 122 -3.83 -4.89 -0.43
N ALA A 123 -3.45 -5.29 -1.64
CA ALA A 123 -2.28 -4.77 -2.32
C ALA A 123 -2.65 -3.49 -3.09
N TRP A 124 -1.69 -2.58 -3.22
CA TRP A 124 -1.89 -1.29 -3.89
C TRP A 124 -0.59 -0.79 -4.52
N TYR A 125 -0.71 0.15 -5.47
CA TYR A 125 0.38 0.95 -6.00
C TYR A 125 -0.02 2.42 -6.07
N GLU A 126 0.95 3.30 -6.18
CA GLU A 126 0.73 4.74 -6.30
C GLU A 126 1.84 5.39 -7.12
N PHE A 127 1.45 6.34 -7.96
CA PHE A 127 2.32 7.28 -8.65
C PHE A 127 1.88 8.68 -8.20
N TYR A 128 2.27 9.06 -6.97
CA TYR A 128 1.84 10.32 -6.37
C TYR A 128 2.37 11.53 -7.16
N PRO A 129 1.53 12.57 -7.46
CA PRO A 129 0.30 12.94 -6.74
C PRO A 129 -1.00 12.27 -7.24
N SER A 130 -0.95 11.30 -8.12
CA SER A 130 -2.14 10.50 -8.44
C SER A 130 -2.54 9.67 -7.22
N PRO A 131 -3.84 9.43 -6.99
CA PRO A 131 -4.29 8.60 -5.87
C PRO A 131 -3.77 7.17 -5.96
N SER A 132 -3.59 6.53 -4.80
CA SER A 132 -3.28 5.10 -4.72
C SER A 132 -4.39 4.25 -5.35
N VAL A 133 -4.00 3.14 -5.97
CA VAL A 133 -4.87 2.22 -6.69
C VAL A 133 -4.78 0.84 -6.07
N GLU A 134 -5.91 0.31 -5.61
CA GLU A 134 -6.00 -1.09 -5.17
C GLU A 134 -5.81 -2.05 -6.35
N ILE A 135 -4.98 -3.07 -6.18
CA ILE A 135 -4.76 -4.12 -7.18
C ILE A 135 -5.86 -5.17 -7.05
N LYS A 136 -6.89 -5.06 -7.88
CA LYS A 136 -8.03 -5.98 -7.84
C LYS A 136 -7.61 -7.40 -8.25
N GLY A 137 -8.07 -8.37 -7.47
CA GLY A 137 -7.79 -9.78 -7.70
C GLY A 137 -6.47 -10.27 -7.10
N PHE A 138 -5.62 -9.38 -6.60
CA PHE A 138 -4.41 -9.74 -5.85
C PHE A 138 -4.79 -9.97 -4.38
N THR A 139 -4.69 -11.22 -3.95
CA THR A 139 -5.09 -11.60 -2.59
C THR A 139 -3.92 -11.45 -1.62
N VAL A 140 -4.17 -10.89 -0.45
CA VAL A 140 -3.15 -10.71 0.59
C VAL A 140 -3.65 -11.25 1.93
N LYS A 141 -2.79 -12.01 2.61
CA LYS A 141 -3.08 -12.62 3.92
C LYS A 141 -1.94 -12.39 4.90
N PRO A 142 -2.20 -12.41 6.21
CA PRO A 142 -1.14 -12.45 7.21
C PRO A 142 -0.18 -13.64 6.97
N GLY A 143 1.12 -13.35 7.03
CA GLY A 143 2.18 -14.33 6.78
C GLY A 143 2.69 -14.37 5.33
N ASP A 144 1.99 -13.76 4.39
CA ASP A 144 2.46 -13.67 3.01
C ASP A 144 3.76 -12.86 2.94
N VAL A 145 4.67 -13.32 2.09
CA VAL A 145 5.93 -12.64 1.81
C VAL A 145 5.76 -11.80 0.55
N ILE A 146 5.75 -10.50 0.72
CA ILE A 146 5.57 -9.55 -0.38
C ILE A 146 6.93 -8.98 -0.78
N TYR A 147 7.20 -8.98 -2.07
CA TYR A 147 8.32 -8.31 -2.73
C TYR A 147 7.81 -7.17 -3.59
N VAL A 148 8.44 -6.01 -3.46
CA VAL A 148 8.16 -4.81 -4.27
C VAL A 148 9.45 -4.38 -4.96
N ASN A 149 9.33 -4.02 -6.23
CA ASN A 149 10.38 -3.33 -6.96
C ASN A 149 9.80 -2.14 -7.72
N VAL A 150 10.42 -0.98 -7.55
CA VAL A 150 10.12 0.22 -8.31
C VAL A 150 11.37 0.61 -9.09
N THR A 151 11.22 0.81 -10.39
CA THR A 151 12.34 1.14 -11.29
C THR A 151 11.96 2.30 -12.19
N TYR A 152 12.80 3.34 -12.21
CA TYR A 152 12.73 4.39 -13.21
C TYR A 152 13.20 3.84 -14.56
N ILE A 153 12.36 3.95 -15.59
CA ILE A 153 12.63 3.41 -16.94
C ILE A 153 12.91 4.51 -17.97
N GLY A 154 13.04 5.76 -17.52
CA GLY A 154 13.34 6.91 -18.37
C GLY A 154 12.13 7.78 -18.68
N ASN A 155 12.36 9.02 -19.11
CA ASN A 155 11.32 9.96 -19.55
C ASN A 155 10.20 10.23 -18.55
N GLY A 156 10.49 10.15 -17.23
CA GLY A 156 9.48 10.29 -16.18
C GLY A 156 8.58 9.08 -16.01
N GLU A 157 8.94 7.94 -16.59
CA GLU A 157 8.19 6.70 -16.47
C GLU A 157 8.83 5.75 -15.44
N PHE A 158 7.97 5.06 -14.71
CA PHE A 158 8.34 4.09 -13.69
C PHE A 158 7.61 2.77 -13.92
N GLN A 159 8.30 1.67 -13.69
CA GLN A 159 7.72 0.35 -13.58
C GLN A 159 7.65 -0.06 -12.11
N VAL A 160 6.50 -0.48 -11.69
CA VAL A 160 6.24 -1.09 -10.38
C VAL A 160 5.95 -2.57 -10.57
N ILE A 161 6.63 -3.40 -9.81
CA ILE A 161 6.38 -4.84 -9.70
C ILE A 161 6.08 -5.15 -8.23
N ILE A 162 4.94 -5.77 -7.96
CA ILE A 162 4.63 -6.35 -6.66
C ILE A 162 4.40 -7.86 -6.83
N LYS A 163 4.98 -8.64 -5.94
CA LYS A 163 4.86 -10.12 -5.95
C LYS A 163 4.49 -10.62 -4.57
N ASP A 164 3.53 -11.51 -4.52
CA ASP A 164 3.36 -12.41 -3.39
C ASP A 164 4.19 -13.67 -3.66
N MET A 165 5.26 -13.82 -2.89
CA MET A 165 6.19 -14.94 -3.03
C MET A 165 5.63 -16.22 -2.43
N THR A 166 4.67 -16.12 -1.51
CA THR A 166 4.00 -17.24 -0.84
C THR A 166 2.97 -17.87 -1.77
N GLU A 167 2.14 -17.06 -2.41
CA GLU A 167 1.06 -17.53 -3.30
C GLU A 167 1.52 -17.58 -4.78
N ASN A 168 2.78 -17.16 -5.08
CA ASN A 168 3.34 -17.08 -6.43
C ASN A 168 2.48 -16.23 -7.38
N GLU A 169 1.99 -15.11 -6.88
CA GLU A 169 1.21 -14.12 -7.62
C GLU A 169 2.07 -12.89 -7.92
N ALA A 170 1.86 -12.23 -9.06
CA ALA A 170 2.60 -11.03 -9.43
C ALA A 170 1.73 -10.05 -10.20
N TYR A 171 1.98 -8.76 -9.98
CA TYR A 171 1.37 -7.67 -10.72
C TYR A 171 2.45 -6.69 -11.16
N THR A 172 2.32 -6.19 -12.39
CA THR A 172 3.24 -5.19 -12.94
C THR A 172 2.43 -4.06 -13.56
N VAL A 173 2.85 -2.85 -13.27
CA VAL A 173 2.23 -1.64 -13.84
C VAL A 173 3.31 -0.61 -14.18
N THR A 174 3.06 0.20 -15.19
CA THR A 174 3.87 1.35 -15.56
C THR A 174 3.04 2.63 -15.40
N GLY A 175 3.66 3.67 -14.86
CA GLY A 175 3.05 4.98 -14.70
C GLY A 175 4.07 6.10 -14.91
N SER A 176 3.56 7.34 -15.04
CA SER A 176 4.41 8.50 -15.32
C SER A 176 4.28 9.54 -14.23
N VAL A 177 5.42 10.05 -13.75
CA VAL A 177 5.54 11.19 -12.83
C VAL A 177 6.62 12.11 -13.39
N SER A 178 6.20 13.16 -14.06
CA SER A 178 7.10 14.03 -14.83
C SER A 178 8.01 14.94 -14.00
N ASN A 179 7.66 15.16 -12.73
CA ASN A 179 8.39 16.00 -11.78
C ASN A 179 9.05 15.19 -10.66
N ALA A 180 9.19 13.88 -10.82
CA ALA A 180 9.95 13.02 -9.91
C ALA A 180 11.41 13.47 -9.87
N LEU A 181 11.98 13.56 -8.66
CA LEU A 181 13.35 14.05 -8.48
C LEU A 181 14.40 12.93 -8.52
N LEU A 182 13.99 11.67 -8.37
CA LEU A 182 14.91 10.52 -8.29
C LEU A 182 15.95 10.74 -7.19
N SER A 183 15.49 11.13 -6.00
CA SER A 183 16.29 11.70 -4.92
C SER A 183 16.34 10.84 -3.66
N SER A 184 15.49 9.83 -3.55
CA SER A 184 15.50 8.91 -2.41
C SER A 184 14.91 7.53 -2.74
N ALA A 185 15.24 6.54 -1.88
CA ALA A 185 14.67 5.19 -1.90
C ALA A 185 14.23 4.80 -0.49
N GLU A 186 13.07 4.15 -0.35
CA GLU A 186 12.42 3.90 0.92
C GLU A 186 11.94 2.45 1.09
N CYS A 187 12.05 1.95 2.34
CA CYS A 187 11.33 0.79 2.85
C CYS A 187 10.60 1.22 4.13
N ILE A 188 9.28 1.28 4.10
CA ILE A 188 8.49 2.01 5.10
C ILE A 188 7.27 1.22 5.59
N LEU A 189 7.01 1.36 6.88
CA LEU A 189 5.72 1.14 7.50
C LEU A 189 5.08 2.51 7.77
N GLU A 190 3.82 2.67 7.38
CA GLU A 190 3.12 3.95 7.42
C GLU A 190 1.74 3.86 8.06
N ARG A 191 1.33 4.92 8.76
CA ARG A 191 -0.09 5.21 9.01
C ARG A 191 -0.57 6.25 7.99
N PRO A 192 -1.44 5.87 7.06
CA PRO A 192 -1.81 6.74 5.96
C PRO A 192 -2.72 7.88 6.40
N THR A 193 -2.84 8.89 5.54
CA THR A 193 -3.89 9.90 5.62
C THR A 193 -5.12 9.44 4.85
N VAL A 194 -6.28 9.47 5.49
CA VAL A 194 -7.57 9.11 4.89
C VAL A 194 -8.48 10.32 4.96
N ASN A 195 -9.05 10.71 3.82
CA ASN A 195 -9.91 11.90 3.70
C ASN A 195 -9.26 13.16 4.31
N GLY A 196 -7.98 13.37 4.07
CA GLY A 196 -7.21 14.51 4.55
C GLY A 196 -6.87 14.49 6.04
N GLN A 197 -7.11 13.39 6.75
CA GLN A 197 -6.80 13.24 8.16
C GLN A 197 -5.85 12.07 8.41
N LEU A 198 -4.83 12.32 9.20
CA LEU A 198 -3.89 11.29 9.63
C LEU A 198 -4.62 10.26 10.51
N THR A 199 -4.52 8.99 10.11
CA THR A 199 -5.26 7.90 10.79
C THR A 199 -4.62 7.53 12.14
N ALA A 200 -5.33 6.71 12.94
CA ALA A 200 -4.69 5.99 14.03
C ALA A 200 -3.97 4.77 13.48
N LEU A 201 -2.79 4.48 14.02
CA LEU A 201 -1.97 3.34 13.63
C LEU A 201 -2.61 2.04 14.13
N ALA A 202 -2.77 1.06 13.24
CA ALA A 202 -3.23 -0.28 13.59
C ALA A 202 -2.15 -1.03 14.38
N ASN A 203 -2.56 -1.91 15.30
CA ASN A 203 -1.62 -2.74 16.06
C ASN A 203 -1.19 -3.94 15.23
N PHE A 204 -0.07 -3.79 14.56
CA PHE A 204 0.56 -4.80 13.71
C PHE A 204 1.58 -5.70 14.45
N GLY A 205 1.81 -5.46 15.75
CA GLY A 205 2.83 -6.18 16.50
C GLY A 205 4.24 -5.83 16.03
N THR A 206 4.90 -6.75 15.34
CA THR A 206 6.20 -6.54 14.70
C THR A 206 6.15 -6.96 13.25
N VAL A 207 6.67 -6.11 12.37
CA VAL A 207 6.84 -6.36 10.94
C VAL A 207 8.31 -6.59 10.64
N TYR A 208 8.58 -7.51 9.72
CA TYR A 208 9.91 -7.89 9.27
C TYR A 208 10.13 -7.43 7.84
N PHE A 209 11.19 -6.64 7.62
CA PHE A 209 11.65 -6.21 6.30
C PHE A 209 13.00 -6.87 6.03
N GLY A 210 13.10 -7.57 4.88
CA GLY A 210 14.38 -8.01 4.35
C GLY A 210 14.68 -9.50 4.44
N GLN A 211 15.76 -9.88 3.76
CA GLN A 211 16.14 -11.27 3.45
C GLN A 211 16.68 -12.08 4.62
N ASP A 212 17.03 -11.46 5.75
CA ASP A 212 17.51 -12.19 6.93
C ASP A 212 16.38 -12.93 7.65
N TYR A 213 15.16 -12.77 7.19
CA TYR A 213 13.99 -13.48 7.70
C TYR A 213 13.65 -14.65 6.78
N PRO A 214 13.13 -15.76 7.31
CA PRO A 214 12.77 -16.93 6.50
C PRO A 214 11.88 -16.56 5.33
N ASP A 215 12.22 -17.10 4.16
CA ASP A 215 11.47 -16.98 2.91
C ASP A 215 11.37 -15.57 2.30
N VAL A 216 11.98 -14.55 2.91
CA VAL A 216 12.02 -13.19 2.36
C VAL A 216 13.18 -13.06 1.38
N MET A 217 12.85 -12.80 0.12
CA MET A 217 13.82 -12.55 -0.95
C MET A 217 13.91 -11.08 -1.26
N GLY A 218 15.13 -10.60 -1.53
CA GLY A 218 15.38 -9.24 -2.00
C GLY A 218 14.91 -8.20 -0.99
N THR A 219 15.70 -7.35 -0.54
CA THR A 219 15.51 -6.63 0.65
C THR A 219 15.86 -5.21 0.43
N CYS A 220 15.73 -4.33 1.32
CA CYS A 220 15.90 -2.91 1.09
C CYS A 220 17.23 -2.59 0.38
N TYR A 221 17.23 -2.79 -0.93
CA TYR A 221 18.29 -2.43 -1.87
C TYR A 221 17.86 -1.24 -2.69
N ALA A 222 18.82 -0.37 -3.00
CA ALA A 222 18.63 0.75 -3.94
C ALA A 222 19.68 0.71 -5.04
N THR A 223 19.33 1.26 -6.21
CA THR A 223 20.30 1.61 -7.25
C THR A 223 20.48 3.13 -7.24
N ILE A 224 21.67 3.56 -6.80
CA ILE A 224 22.03 4.98 -6.70
C ILE A 224 23.32 5.22 -7.48
N SER A 225 23.30 6.15 -8.43
CA SER A 225 24.41 6.43 -9.34
C SER A 225 24.96 5.17 -10.02
N GLY A 226 24.06 4.24 -10.39
CA GLY A 226 24.39 2.97 -11.02
C GLY A 226 24.92 1.87 -10.06
N LYS A 227 25.12 2.17 -8.79
CA LYS A 227 25.51 1.18 -7.77
C LYS A 227 24.29 0.54 -7.14
N VAL A 228 24.15 -0.78 -7.22
CA VAL A 228 23.17 -1.57 -6.50
C VAL A 228 23.76 -1.98 -5.15
N ALA A 229 23.12 -1.61 -4.05
CA ALA A 229 23.57 -2.00 -2.70
C ALA A 229 22.42 -1.99 -1.69
N ALA A 230 22.62 -2.70 -0.57
CA ALA A 230 21.73 -2.63 0.59
C ALA A 230 21.72 -1.21 1.18
N PHE A 231 20.62 -0.81 1.78
CA PHE A 231 20.45 0.52 2.36
C PHE A 231 21.59 0.89 3.30
N GLY A 232 21.99 -0.02 4.20
CA GLY A 232 23.09 0.20 5.15
C GLY A 232 24.46 0.41 4.51
N SER A 233 24.61 0.18 3.20
CA SER A 233 25.85 0.46 2.45
C SER A 233 25.97 1.92 1.99
N PHE A 234 24.92 2.70 2.15
CA PHE A 234 24.92 4.12 1.79
C PHE A 234 25.08 5.00 3.05
N PRO A 235 26.05 5.90 3.10
CA PRO A 235 26.32 6.70 4.29
C PRO A 235 25.21 7.73 4.60
N SER A 236 24.34 7.98 3.63
CA SER A 236 23.18 8.88 3.77
C SER A 236 21.94 8.19 4.33
N THR A 237 21.99 6.89 4.62
CA THR A 237 20.84 6.14 5.15
C THR A 237 20.34 6.72 6.45
N VAL A 238 19.03 6.90 6.52
CA VAL A 238 18.32 7.53 7.64
C VAL A 238 17.33 6.56 8.24
N GLU A 239 17.38 6.39 9.56
CA GLU A 239 16.34 5.74 10.35
C GLU A 239 15.18 6.73 10.58
N ILE A 240 13.95 6.29 10.37
CA ILE A 240 12.74 7.08 10.56
C ILE A 240 11.91 6.46 11.67
N ILE A 241 11.69 7.23 12.76
CA ILE A 241 10.87 6.80 13.90
C ILE A 241 9.51 7.48 13.82
N MET A 242 8.44 6.70 13.88
CA MET A 242 7.08 7.27 13.86
C MET A 242 6.69 7.81 15.22
N THR A 243 6.24 9.07 15.26
CA THR A 243 5.78 9.72 16.49
C THR A 243 4.44 10.41 16.32
N ALA A 244 3.75 10.61 17.44
CA ALA A 244 2.62 11.53 17.51
C ALA A 244 3.10 12.99 17.59
N ASN A 245 2.17 13.94 17.42
CA ASN A 245 2.46 15.39 17.57
C ASN A 245 3.08 15.78 18.91
N ASN A 246 2.77 15.05 19.96
CA ASN A 246 3.31 15.26 21.32
C ASN A 246 4.66 14.57 21.57
N GLY A 247 5.27 13.99 20.53
CA GLY A 247 6.55 13.27 20.62
C GLY A 247 6.47 11.83 21.11
N LYS A 248 5.27 11.31 21.43
CA LYS A 248 5.11 9.90 21.81
C LYS A 248 5.45 9.00 20.63
N ILE A 249 6.32 8.01 20.84
CA ILE A 249 6.67 7.02 19.81
C ILE A 249 5.46 6.12 19.51
N LEU A 250 5.19 5.90 18.23
CA LEU A 250 4.11 5.06 17.73
C LEU A 250 4.61 3.76 17.14
N ALA A 251 5.70 3.83 16.39
CA ALA A 251 6.38 2.69 15.81
C ALA A 251 7.90 2.94 15.78
N GLN A 252 8.68 1.91 16.09
CA GLN A 252 10.12 1.96 16.23
C GLN A 252 10.78 0.94 15.32
N PRO A 253 11.65 1.36 14.38
CA PRO A 253 12.54 0.45 13.67
C PRO A 253 13.60 -0.16 14.60
N SER A 254 14.05 -1.38 14.30
CA SER A 254 15.33 -1.89 14.82
C SER A 254 16.49 -1.28 14.04
N SER A 255 17.72 -1.40 14.54
CA SER A 255 18.91 -1.18 13.71
C SER A 255 18.86 -2.10 12.49
N LEU A 256 19.49 -1.67 11.39
CA LEU A 256 19.73 -2.54 10.24
C LEU A 256 20.61 -3.72 10.65
N THR A 257 20.38 -4.87 10.02
CA THR A 257 21.24 -6.06 10.14
C THR A 257 22.66 -5.77 9.68
N SER A 258 23.60 -6.65 10.00
CA SER A 258 25.03 -6.44 9.73
C SER A 258 25.36 -6.28 8.24
N ASP A 259 24.55 -6.84 7.35
CA ASP A 259 24.67 -6.68 5.91
C ASP A 259 23.95 -5.40 5.39
N GLY A 260 23.27 -4.70 6.28
CA GLY A 260 22.58 -3.44 6.00
C GLY A 260 21.27 -3.57 5.23
N SER A 261 20.72 -4.78 5.14
CA SER A 261 19.63 -5.08 4.22
C SER A 261 18.28 -5.27 4.90
N SER A 262 18.23 -5.59 6.18
CA SER A 262 17.02 -6.03 6.88
C SER A 262 16.83 -5.29 8.19
N PHE A 263 15.57 -5.17 8.63
CA PHE A 263 15.18 -4.58 9.91
C PHE A 263 13.78 -5.02 10.31
N THR A 264 13.40 -4.72 11.52
CA THR A 264 12.01 -4.86 11.99
C THR A 264 11.43 -3.51 12.32
N VAL A 265 10.10 -3.41 12.32
CA VAL A 265 9.38 -2.28 12.90
C VAL A 265 8.42 -2.81 13.95
N THR A 266 8.49 -2.26 15.16
CA THR A 266 7.63 -2.67 16.28
C THR A 266 6.59 -1.61 16.60
N TYR A 267 5.35 -2.04 16.74
CA TYR A 267 4.25 -1.19 17.19
C TYR A 267 4.40 -0.83 18.67
N ILE A 268 4.24 0.43 18.99
CA ILE A 268 4.29 0.96 20.38
C ILE A 268 2.93 1.50 20.80
N SER A 269 2.27 2.30 19.96
CA SER A 269 0.94 2.84 20.25
C SER A 269 0.21 3.35 19.01
N SER A 270 -1.11 3.47 19.10
CA SER A 270 -1.96 3.93 17.98
C SER A 270 -1.84 5.43 17.66
N GLY A 271 -1.30 6.24 18.57
CA GLY A 271 -1.23 7.69 18.40
C GLY A 271 -2.50 8.45 18.79
N LYS A 272 -3.41 7.81 19.49
CA LYS A 272 -4.60 8.42 20.11
C LYS A 272 -4.58 8.28 21.60
#